data_9a0a78d0cba4defa0e7df552278dacce
#
_entry.id   9a0a78d0cba4defa0e7df552278dacce
#
_cell.length_a   1.000
_cell.length_b   1.000
_cell.length_c   1.000
_cell.angle_alpha   90.00
_cell.angle_beta   90.00
_cell.angle_gamma   90.00
#
_symmetry.space_group_name_H-M   'P 1'
#
loop_
_entity.id
_entity.type
_entity.pdbx_description
1 polymer ?
#
loop_
_entity_poly.entity_id
_entity_poly.type
_entity_poly.pdbx_seq_one_letter_code
_entity_poly.pdbx_strand_id
1 'polypeptide(L)'
;MKVLLDTHIWIWAIGAPQRLSREVSRTLQNSSTQVWLSAISLWELSILANKGRVNLRMDVDEWISRAFNILPVEEAAITNAVVRAANKFRLPTDDLADAFIAATASVFELTLVTADEKLLAFKHISTLAND
;
A
#
# COMPACT_ATOMS: atom_id res chain seq x y z
N MET A 1 -7.12 -2.95 -14.54
CA MET A 1 -7.38 -2.63 -13.11
C MET A 1 -6.28 -1.74 -12.59
N LYS A 2 -6.63 -0.78 -11.75
CA LYS A 2 -5.66 0.10 -11.07
C LYS A 2 -5.73 -0.20 -9.59
N VAL A 3 -4.63 -0.64 -9.01
CA VAL A 3 -4.57 -1.01 -7.59
C VAL A 3 -3.58 -0.15 -6.83
N LEU A 4 -3.89 0.11 -5.57
CA LEU A 4 -3.00 0.75 -4.60
C LEU A 4 -2.62 -0.30 -3.57
N LEU A 5 -1.33 -0.48 -3.33
CA LEU A 5 -0.87 -1.47 -2.35
C LEU A 5 -0.81 -0.84 -0.97
N ASP A 6 -1.43 -1.50 0.02
CA ASP A 6 -1.14 -1.22 1.41
C ASP A 6 0.33 -1.56 1.69
N THR A 7 0.94 -0.91 2.64
CA THR A 7 2.38 -1.04 2.89
C THR A 7 2.83 -2.48 3.08
N HIS A 8 2.12 -3.26 3.90
CA HIS A 8 2.49 -4.66 4.13
C HIS A 8 2.33 -5.53 2.88
N ILE A 9 1.32 -5.24 2.06
CA ILE A 9 1.15 -5.96 0.78
C ILE A 9 2.36 -5.72 -0.11
N TRP A 10 2.84 -4.48 -0.19
CA TRP A 10 4.03 -4.14 -0.95
C TRP A 10 5.26 -4.88 -0.42
N ILE A 11 5.48 -4.83 0.89
CA ILE A 11 6.62 -5.51 1.52
C ILE A 11 6.58 -7.02 1.22
N TRP A 12 5.41 -7.64 1.34
CA TRP A 12 5.25 -9.07 1.06
C TRP A 12 5.42 -9.38 -0.43
N ALA A 13 4.90 -8.53 -1.31
CA ALA A 13 5.06 -8.75 -2.75
C ALA A 13 6.53 -8.81 -3.17
N ILE A 14 7.39 -8.06 -2.49
CA ILE A 14 8.82 -8.02 -2.78
C ILE A 14 9.58 -9.12 -2.02
N GLY A 15 9.37 -9.24 -0.71
CA GLY A 15 10.22 -10.06 0.15
C GLY A 15 9.62 -11.39 0.59
N ALA A 16 8.30 -11.55 0.49
CA ALA A 16 7.61 -12.74 0.96
C ALA A 16 6.33 -13.01 0.15
N PRO A 17 6.44 -13.19 -1.20
CA PRO A 17 5.27 -13.30 -2.07
C PRO A 17 4.35 -14.47 -1.71
N GLN A 18 4.84 -15.48 -1.01
CA GLN A 18 4.02 -16.58 -0.52
C GLN A 18 2.95 -16.14 0.50
N ARG A 19 3.08 -14.94 1.07
CA ARG A 19 2.09 -14.37 1.99
C ARG A 19 0.92 -13.70 1.27
N LEU A 20 1.02 -13.53 -0.04
CA LEU A 20 -0.06 -12.99 -0.84
C LEU A 20 -1.09 -14.09 -1.15
N SER A 21 -2.36 -13.72 -1.14
CA SER A 21 -3.40 -14.62 -1.61
C SER A 21 -3.22 -14.91 -3.10
N ARG A 22 -3.81 -16.01 -3.57
CA ARG A 22 -3.75 -16.39 -4.97
C ARG A 22 -4.34 -15.30 -5.87
N GLU A 23 -5.44 -14.69 -5.44
CA GLU A 23 -6.09 -13.62 -6.18
C GLU A 23 -5.22 -12.39 -6.28
N VAL A 24 -4.60 -11.96 -5.18
CA VAL A 24 -3.69 -10.81 -5.17
C VAL A 24 -2.48 -11.07 -6.07
N SER A 25 -1.88 -12.26 -5.95
CA SER A 25 -0.75 -12.63 -6.81
C SER A 25 -1.11 -12.57 -8.29
N ARG A 26 -2.25 -13.11 -8.68
CA ARG A 26 -2.72 -13.05 -10.07
C ARG A 26 -2.92 -11.61 -10.53
N THR A 27 -3.51 -10.78 -9.70
CA THR A 27 -3.74 -9.37 -10.01
C THR A 27 -2.42 -8.65 -10.28
N LEU A 28 -1.42 -8.84 -9.43
CA LEU A 28 -0.13 -8.18 -9.58
C LEU A 28 0.68 -8.72 -10.77
N GLN A 29 0.46 -9.96 -11.17
CA GLN A 29 1.13 -10.57 -12.33
C GLN A 29 0.46 -10.25 -13.66
N ASN A 30 -0.76 -9.73 -13.62
CA ASN A 30 -1.49 -9.40 -14.84
C ASN A 30 -0.91 -8.13 -15.46
N SER A 31 -0.49 -8.22 -16.74
CA SER A 31 0.15 -7.11 -17.45
C SER A 31 -0.78 -5.90 -17.66
N SER A 32 -2.10 -6.10 -17.55
CA SER A 32 -3.07 -5.01 -17.66
C SER A 32 -3.29 -4.26 -16.34
N THR A 33 -2.73 -4.74 -15.23
CA THR A 33 -2.88 -4.09 -13.94
C THR A 33 -1.85 -2.98 -13.78
N GLN A 34 -2.31 -1.77 -13.48
CA GLN A 34 -1.45 -0.69 -13.01
C GLN A 34 -1.33 -0.78 -11.50
N VAL A 35 -0.10 -0.83 -11.02
CA VAL A 35 0.19 -0.91 -9.58
C VAL A 35 0.67 0.45 -9.09
N TRP A 36 0.01 0.97 -8.08
CA TRP A 36 0.30 2.26 -7.47
C TRP A 36 0.76 2.07 -6.03
N LEU A 37 1.64 2.94 -5.58
CA LEU A 37 2.12 2.95 -4.20
C LEU A 37 2.15 4.38 -3.68
N SER A 38 1.61 4.60 -2.48
CA SER A 38 1.67 5.91 -1.83
C SER A 38 3.08 6.18 -1.32
N ALA A 39 3.51 7.43 -1.45
CA ALA A 39 4.77 7.87 -0.84
C ALA A 39 4.81 7.63 0.68
N ILE A 40 3.66 7.61 1.35
CA ILE A 40 3.59 7.32 2.79
C ILE A 40 4.06 5.89 3.11
N SER A 41 3.92 4.95 2.16
CA SER A 41 4.39 3.59 2.37
C SER A 41 5.90 3.50 2.50
N LEU A 42 6.65 4.36 1.80
CA LEU A 42 8.10 4.43 1.95
C LEU A 42 8.48 4.91 3.36
N TRP A 43 7.76 5.89 3.87
CA TRP A 43 7.96 6.40 5.23
C TRP A 43 7.63 5.34 6.27
N GLU A 44 6.49 4.67 6.10
CA GLU A 44 6.07 3.60 7.01
C GLU A 44 7.06 2.44 7.02
N LEU A 45 7.62 2.07 5.86
CA LEU A 45 8.68 1.07 5.76
C LEU A 45 9.87 1.45 6.63
N SER A 46 10.30 2.72 6.59
CA SER A 46 11.41 3.22 7.41
C SER A 46 11.11 3.07 8.90
N ILE A 47 9.89 3.38 9.32
CA ILE A 47 9.47 3.23 10.71
C ILE A 47 9.50 1.77 11.12
N LEU A 48 8.96 0.87 10.30
CA LEU A 48 8.93 -0.57 10.59
C LEU A 48 10.34 -1.15 10.68
N ALA A 49 11.23 -0.75 9.79
CA ALA A 49 12.63 -1.20 9.81
C ALA A 49 13.34 -0.71 11.07
N ASN A 50 13.17 0.56 11.44
CA ASN A 50 13.80 1.14 12.62
C ASN A 50 13.30 0.52 13.92
N LYS A 51 12.06 0.04 13.95
CA LYS A 51 11.49 -0.65 15.12
C LYS A 51 11.77 -2.14 15.12
N GLY A 52 12.53 -2.64 14.16
CA GLY A 52 12.84 -4.06 14.06
C GLY A 52 11.67 -4.96 13.68
N ARG A 53 10.58 -4.38 13.18
CA ARG A 53 9.38 -5.15 12.78
C ARG A 53 9.49 -5.78 11.41
N VAL A 54 10.38 -5.26 10.57
CA VAL A 54 10.78 -5.88 9.32
C VAL A 54 12.29 -5.88 9.25
N ASN A 55 12.86 -6.93 8.71
CA ASN A 55 14.31 -7.05 8.50
C ASN A 55 14.59 -7.01 7.01
N LEU A 56 15.08 -5.89 6.52
CA LEU A 56 15.38 -5.70 5.10
C LEU A 56 16.75 -6.25 4.71
N ARG A 57 17.63 -6.48 5.69
CA ARG A 57 19.01 -6.96 5.49
C ARG A 57 19.87 -6.03 4.64
N MET A 58 19.45 -4.79 4.50
CA MET A 58 20.17 -3.75 3.76
C MET A 58 19.59 -2.39 4.16
N ASP A 59 20.23 -1.32 3.71
CA ASP A 59 19.74 0.03 3.89
C ASP A 59 18.34 0.20 3.28
N VAL A 60 17.49 0.99 3.93
CA VAL A 60 16.10 1.21 3.49
C VAL A 60 16.04 1.75 2.07
N ASP A 61 16.85 2.74 1.75
CA ASP A 61 16.83 3.36 0.42
C ASP A 61 17.26 2.37 -0.66
N GLU A 62 18.28 1.55 -0.37
CA GLU A 62 18.71 0.49 -1.29
C GLU A 62 17.58 -0.53 -1.51
N TRP A 63 16.88 -0.92 -0.44
CA TRP A 63 15.76 -1.85 -0.53
C TRP A 63 14.64 -1.29 -1.42
N ILE A 64 14.32 0.00 -1.23
CA ILE A 64 13.30 0.68 -2.04
C ILE A 64 13.68 0.65 -3.53
N SER A 65 14.93 0.96 -3.85
CA SER A 65 15.39 0.92 -5.25
C SER A 65 15.24 -0.47 -5.86
N ARG A 66 15.62 -1.49 -5.12
CA ARG A 66 15.47 -2.89 -5.56
C ARG A 66 13.99 -3.27 -5.71
N ALA A 67 13.15 -2.85 -4.77
CA ALA A 67 11.72 -3.11 -4.82
C ALA A 67 11.08 -2.54 -6.09
N PHE A 68 11.44 -1.32 -6.47
CA PHE A 68 10.91 -0.69 -7.67
C PHE A 68 11.39 -1.39 -8.95
N ASN A 69 12.56 -2.01 -8.94
CA ASN A 69 13.02 -2.83 -10.07
C ASN A 69 12.25 -4.15 -10.16
N ILE A 70 11.94 -4.76 -9.03
CA ILE A 70 11.21 -6.04 -8.99
C ILE A 70 9.75 -5.85 -9.38
N LEU A 71 9.11 -4.82 -8.83
CA LEU A 71 7.71 -4.49 -9.10
C LEU A 71 7.61 -2.99 -9.36
N PRO A 72 7.66 -2.56 -10.63
CA PRO A 72 7.47 -1.15 -10.96
C PRO A 72 6.11 -0.66 -10.50
N VAL A 73 6.08 0.53 -9.90
CA VAL A 73 4.87 1.15 -9.40
C VAL A 73 4.75 2.58 -9.89
N GLU A 74 3.50 3.04 -10.01
CA GLU A 74 3.20 4.46 -10.17
C GLU A 74 3.18 5.12 -8.79
N GLU A 75 3.77 6.30 -8.69
CA GLU A 75 3.74 7.06 -7.44
C GLU A 75 2.37 7.68 -7.23
N ALA A 76 1.73 7.36 -6.10
CA ALA A 76 0.52 8.05 -5.67
C ALA A 76 0.93 9.15 -4.70
N ALA A 77 1.02 10.37 -5.19
CA ALA A 77 1.52 11.50 -4.40
C ALA A 77 0.54 11.89 -3.29
N ILE A 78 1.08 12.38 -2.17
CA ILE A 78 0.28 12.94 -1.09
C ILE A 78 -0.05 14.40 -1.45
N THR A 79 -1.13 14.56 -2.19
CA THR A 79 -1.59 15.87 -2.67
C THR A 79 -2.45 16.57 -1.62
N ASN A 80 -2.75 17.85 -1.87
CA ASN A 80 -3.73 18.57 -1.05
C ASN A 80 -5.07 17.85 -1.01
N ALA A 81 -5.51 17.29 -2.15
CA ALA A 81 -6.75 16.54 -2.21
C ALA A 81 -6.72 15.31 -1.31
N VAL A 82 -5.60 14.58 -1.29
CA VAL A 82 -5.42 13.41 -0.43
C VAL A 82 -5.48 13.82 1.06
N VAL A 83 -4.77 14.87 1.45
CA VAL A 83 -4.78 15.33 2.85
C VAL A 83 -6.18 15.77 3.28
N ARG A 84 -6.88 16.51 2.41
CA ARG A 84 -8.25 16.95 2.69
C ARG A 84 -9.21 15.78 2.82
N ALA A 85 -9.08 14.77 1.95
CA ALA A 85 -9.87 13.56 2.04
C ALA A 85 -9.57 12.76 3.31
N ALA A 86 -8.30 12.64 3.69
CA ALA A 86 -7.90 11.95 4.93
C ALA A 86 -8.54 12.62 6.15
N ASN A 87 -8.63 13.94 6.15
CA ASN A 87 -9.27 14.69 7.22
C ASN A 87 -10.79 14.45 7.27
N LYS A 88 -11.42 14.22 6.13
CA LYS A 88 -12.87 13.90 6.05
C LYS A 88 -13.17 12.48 6.48
N PHE A 89 -12.29 11.54 6.17
CA PHE A 89 -12.53 10.14 6.48
C PHE A 89 -12.24 9.91 7.95
N ARG A 90 -13.29 9.54 8.68
CA ARG A 90 -13.16 9.15 10.08
C ARG A 90 -12.98 7.64 10.15
N LEU A 91 -11.76 7.20 9.79
CA LEU A 91 -11.42 5.80 9.93
C LEU A 91 -11.42 5.41 11.41
N PRO A 92 -11.84 4.19 11.77
CA PRO A 92 -11.76 3.70 13.14
C PRO A 92 -10.33 3.32 13.51
N THR A 93 -9.38 4.22 13.26
CA THR A 93 -7.96 4.04 13.51
C THR A 93 -7.30 5.39 13.72
N ASP A 94 -6.33 5.42 14.61
CA ASP A 94 -5.44 6.57 14.80
C ASP A 94 -4.18 6.47 13.93
N ASP A 95 -4.09 5.43 13.11
CA ASP A 95 -2.94 5.21 12.23
C ASP A 95 -2.98 6.21 11.07
N LEU A 96 -2.02 7.12 11.06
CA LEU A 96 -1.92 8.17 10.06
C LEU A 96 -1.68 7.61 8.66
N ALA A 97 -0.85 6.58 8.55
CA ALA A 97 -0.56 5.94 7.26
C ALA A 97 -1.83 5.33 6.67
N ASP A 98 -2.63 4.64 7.48
CA ASP A 98 -3.90 4.06 7.03
C ASP A 98 -4.86 5.13 6.51
N ALA A 99 -4.94 6.27 7.21
CA ALA A 99 -5.80 7.38 6.79
C ALA A 99 -5.37 7.95 5.44
N PHE A 100 -4.07 8.13 5.22
CA PHE A 100 -3.55 8.62 3.95
C PHE A 100 -3.71 7.60 2.82
N ILE A 101 -3.50 6.32 3.11
CA ILE A 101 -3.67 5.25 2.10
C ILE A 101 -5.13 5.16 1.66
N ALA A 102 -6.07 5.16 2.60
CA ALA A 102 -7.50 5.14 2.26
C ALA A 102 -7.91 6.37 1.46
N ALA A 103 -7.44 7.55 1.87
CA ALA A 103 -7.72 8.79 1.15
C ALA A 103 -7.14 8.78 -0.28
N THR A 104 -5.93 8.23 -0.43
CA THR A 104 -5.29 8.08 -1.74
C THR A 104 -6.10 7.19 -2.66
N ALA A 105 -6.56 6.06 -2.16
CA ALA A 105 -7.41 5.14 -2.93
C ALA A 105 -8.68 5.85 -3.42
N SER A 106 -9.30 6.66 -2.57
CA SER A 106 -10.49 7.42 -2.94
C SER A 106 -10.20 8.48 -3.99
N VAL A 107 -9.19 9.31 -3.76
CA VAL A 107 -8.89 10.47 -4.64
C VAL A 107 -8.45 10.01 -6.03
N PHE A 108 -7.63 8.98 -6.12
CA PHE A 108 -7.14 8.47 -7.40
C PHE A 108 -8.02 7.36 -7.99
N GLU A 109 -9.12 7.02 -7.33
CA GLU A 109 -10.06 5.98 -7.78
C GLU A 109 -9.35 4.64 -7.98
N LEU A 110 -8.57 4.23 -6.99
CA LEU A 110 -7.81 2.99 -7.00
C LEU A 110 -8.48 1.95 -6.11
N THR A 111 -8.32 0.67 -6.46
CA THR A 111 -8.72 -0.43 -5.59
C THR A 111 -7.59 -0.70 -4.59
N LEU A 112 -7.87 -0.55 -3.30
CA LEU A 112 -6.88 -0.79 -2.25
C LEU A 112 -6.72 -2.28 -2.00
N VAL A 113 -5.49 -2.79 -2.16
CA VAL A 113 -5.13 -4.16 -1.81
C VAL A 113 -4.61 -4.17 -0.38
N THR A 114 -5.30 -4.86 0.51
CA THR A 114 -4.96 -4.84 1.94
C THR A 114 -5.39 -6.13 2.63
N ALA A 115 -4.74 -6.43 3.75
CA ALA A 115 -5.16 -7.48 4.69
C ALA A 115 -5.78 -6.89 5.96
N ASP A 116 -5.81 -5.57 6.10
CA ASP A 116 -6.29 -4.88 7.29
C ASP A 116 -7.82 -4.86 7.32
N GLU A 117 -8.40 -5.49 8.34
CA GLU A 117 -9.85 -5.60 8.48
C GLU A 117 -10.55 -4.23 8.59
N LYS A 118 -9.91 -3.25 9.21
CA LYS A 118 -10.47 -1.90 9.35
C LYS A 118 -10.59 -1.22 7.99
N LEU A 119 -9.58 -1.36 7.14
CA LEU A 119 -9.60 -0.80 5.79
C LEU A 119 -10.59 -1.55 4.90
N LEU A 120 -10.67 -2.87 5.04
CA LEU A 120 -11.65 -3.69 4.29
C LEU A 120 -13.08 -3.35 4.66
N ALA A 121 -13.33 -2.97 5.90
CA ALA A 121 -14.66 -2.57 6.37
C ALA A 121 -15.03 -1.14 5.96
N PHE A 122 -14.08 -0.35 5.48
CA PHE A 122 -14.33 1.04 5.10
C PHE A 122 -15.03 1.11 3.74
N LYS A 123 -16.30 1.52 3.74
CA LYS A 123 -17.18 1.41 2.57
C LYS A 123 -17.02 2.50 1.52
N HIS A 124 -16.17 3.51 1.77
CA HIS A 124 -15.99 4.64 0.85
C HIS A 124 -14.93 4.39 -0.21
N ILE A 125 -14.29 3.24 -0.20
CA ILE A 125 -13.26 2.86 -1.17
C ILE A 125 -13.49 1.44 -1.66
N SER A 126 -12.99 1.15 -2.85
CA SER A 126 -12.95 -0.22 -3.38
C SER A 126 -11.75 -0.95 -2.78
N THR A 127 -11.94 -2.20 -2.38
CA THR A 127 -10.87 -3.00 -1.78
C THR A 127 -10.76 -4.36 -2.43
N LEU A 128 -9.56 -4.92 -2.37
CA LEU A 128 -9.26 -6.31 -2.71
C LEU A 128 -8.52 -6.90 -1.52
N ALA A 129 -9.14 -7.91 -0.90
CA ALA A 129 -8.60 -8.51 0.31
C ALA A 129 -7.44 -9.46 0.01
N ASN A 130 -6.38 -9.38 0.81
CA ASN A 130 -5.34 -10.38 0.85
C ASN A 130 -5.68 -11.33 2.00
N ASP A 131 -6.42 -12.35 1.68
CA ASP A 131 -6.86 -13.38 2.62
C ASP A 131 -6.40 -14.79 2.18
#